data_e10b00995f2f3f6fc37b1d0acfa98571
#
_entry.id   e10b00995f2f3f6fc37b1d0acfa98571
#
_cell.length_a   1.000
_cell.length_b   1.000
_cell.length_c   1.000
_cell.angle_alpha   90.00
_cell.angle_beta   90.00
_cell.angle_gamma   90.00
#
_symmetry.space_group_name_H-M   'P 1'
#
loop_
_entity.id
_entity.type
_entity.pdbx_description
1 polymer ?
#
loop_
_entity_poly.entity_id
_entity_poly.type
_entity_poly.pdbx_seq_one_letter_code
_entity_poly.pdbx_strand_id
1 'polypeptide(L)'
;MKRVGIIAGFGDYPVLLARFLKQKDYTVFCVGVRDQAAPSILDYCSDHLWMGFGQFGKAVRFFKKHGVTQATMAGGIAKRQFHRSWLIWRYLPDFYTIRMFAPHFVFRTKDNTSDSLLLTCVEAFERQGIMILPGTDLAPEMLVNHKLLTTHGPTKSQWKDIQFGWRISKELGRLDIGQAVTVKDQAVIALEALEGTDECIARSGRLCPGFTMLKLAKPQQDMRFDMPSFGMQTVKSLAAAGGKVLVVEANLTVLVGQQDVIDFANQNGVVIVALTQDDLLREEYCSEIAR
;
A
#
# COMPACT_ATOMS: atom_id res chain seq x y z
N MET A 1 4.89 -27.93 -6.68
CA MET A 1 4.72 -26.69 -5.87
C MET A 1 4.97 -25.49 -6.76
N LYS A 2 4.07 -24.51 -6.73
CA LYS A 2 4.24 -23.25 -7.48
C LYS A 2 5.29 -22.38 -6.77
N ARG A 3 6.31 -21.92 -7.50
CA ARG A 3 7.37 -21.05 -6.95
C ARG A 3 7.00 -19.59 -7.20
N VAL A 4 7.14 -18.76 -6.17
CA VAL A 4 6.82 -17.32 -6.27
C VAL A 4 7.88 -16.50 -5.55
N GLY A 5 8.24 -15.36 -6.15
CA GLY A 5 9.12 -14.37 -5.56
C GLY A 5 8.35 -13.26 -4.86
N ILE A 6 8.85 -12.77 -3.74
CA ILE A 6 8.37 -11.53 -3.10
C ILE A 6 9.55 -10.56 -3.01
N ILE A 7 9.39 -9.37 -3.57
CA ILE A 7 10.28 -8.24 -3.33
C ILE A 7 9.63 -7.44 -2.20
N ALA A 8 10.18 -7.56 -1.00
CA ALA A 8 9.58 -7.04 0.22
C ALA A 8 10.15 -5.68 0.60
N GLY A 9 9.27 -4.70 0.71
CA GLY A 9 9.52 -3.37 1.26
C GLY A 9 9.01 -3.22 2.70
N PHE A 10 8.72 -1.99 3.09
CA PHE A 10 8.25 -1.60 4.42
C PHE A 10 6.76 -1.97 4.64
N GLY A 11 6.42 -2.27 5.89
CA GLY A 11 5.04 -2.55 6.35
C GLY A 11 4.76 -4.02 6.57
N ASP A 12 3.56 -4.32 7.04
CA ASP A 12 3.14 -5.68 7.43
C ASP A 12 2.63 -6.51 6.23
N TYR A 13 2.23 -5.83 5.15
CA TYR A 13 1.68 -6.49 3.97
C TYR A 13 2.59 -7.57 3.37
N PRO A 14 3.92 -7.36 3.20
CA PRO A 14 4.81 -8.41 2.68
C PRO A 14 4.81 -9.69 3.53
N VAL A 15 4.82 -9.54 4.86
CA VAL A 15 4.83 -10.67 5.79
C VAL A 15 3.54 -11.48 5.70
N LEU A 16 2.41 -10.78 5.66
CA LEU A 16 1.10 -11.43 5.54
C LEU A 16 0.90 -12.10 4.19
N LEU A 17 1.34 -11.46 3.12
CA LEU A 17 1.31 -12.07 1.79
C LEU A 17 2.17 -13.35 1.75
N ALA A 18 3.38 -13.32 2.33
CA ALA A 18 4.25 -14.51 2.39
C ALA A 18 3.59 -15.63 3.20
N ARG A 19 3.00 -15.30 4.37
CA ARG A 19 2.24 -16.25 5.21
C ARG A 19 1.09 -16.88 4.42
N PHE A 20 0.29 -16.06 3.75
CA PHE A 20 -0.87 -16.48 2.99
C PHE A 20 -0.47 -17.41 1.83
N LEU A 21 0.56 -17.03 1.06
CA LEU A 21 1.07 -17.84 -0.04
C LEU A 21 1.62 -19.19 0.44
N LYS A 22 2.33 -19.20 1.58
CA LYS A 22 2.78 -20.45 2.22
C LYS A 22 1.61 -21.35 2.61
N GLN A 23 0.52 -20.81 3.13
CA GLN A 23 -0.71 -21.55 3.46
C GLN A 23 -1.42 -22.11 2.21
N LYS A 24 -1.20 -21.51 1.04
CA LYS A 24 -1.69 -21.99 -0.27
C LYS A 24 -0.68 -22.87 -1.03
N ASP A 25 0.26 -23.49 -0.32
CA ASP A 25 1.26 -24.42 -0.86
C ASP A 25 2.19 -23.81 -1.92
N TYR A 26 2.40 -22.49 -1.89
CA TYR A 26 3.47 -21.86 -2.67
C TYR A 26 4.82 -22.03 -1.97
N THR A 27 5.85 -22.27 -2.78
CA THR A 27 7.25 -22.15 -2.31
C THR A 27 7.67 -20.68 -2.48
N VAL A 28 7.78 -19.95 -1.37
CA VAL A 28 8.03 -18.52 -1.36
C VAL A 28 9.53 -18.23 -1.27
N PHE A 29 10.03 -17.38 -2.17
CA PHE A 29 11.41 -16.88 -2.19
C PHE A 29 11.39 -15.36 -1.97
N CYS A 30 12.06 -14.88 -0.93
CA CYS A 30 12.01 -13.47 -0.55
C CYS A 30 13.28 -12.72 -0.91
N VAL A 31 13.12 -11.56 -1.53
CA VAL A 31 14.15 -10.54 -1.65
C VAL A 31 13.73 -9.35 -0.79
N GLY A 32 14.28 -9.28 0.43
CA GLY A 32 14.01 -8.18 1.37
C GLY A 32 14.88 -6.95 1.10
N VAL A 33 14.26 -5.79 0.98
CA VAL A 33 15.00 -4.53 0.94
C VAL A 33 15.52 -4.22 2.35
N ARG A 34 16.84 -4.11 2.50
CA ARG A 34 17.50 -3.84 3.79
C ARG A 34 16.96 -2.58 4.43
N ASP A 35 16.81 -2.61 5.75
CA ASP A 35 16.31 -1.51 6.57
C ASP A 35 14.86 -1.08 6.24
N GLN A 36 14.15 -1.85 5.38
CA GLN A 36 12.75 -1.65 5.01
C GLN A 36 11.89 -2.87 5.38
N ALA A 37 12.22 -4.03 4.86
CA ALA A 37 11.44 -5.24 5.08
C ALA A 37 11.61 -5.79 6.50
N ALA A 38 10.50 -6.25 7.08
CA ALA A 38 10.49 -6.86 8.40
C ALA A 38 11.16 -8.25 8.37
N PRO A 39 12.10 -8.55 9.28
CA PRO A 39 12.75 -9.87 9.34
C PRO A 39 11.80 -11.04 9.55
N SER A 40 10.64 -10.82 10.17
CA SER A 40 9.60 -11.84 10.38
C SER A 40 9.06 -12.48 9.09
N ILE A 41 9.30 -11.87 7.92
CA ILE A 41 8.95 -12.50 6.63
C ILE A 41 9.67 -13.83 6.42
N LEU A 42 10.86 -14.00 7.03
CA LEU A 42 11.70 -15.19 6.86
C LEU A 42 11.03 -16.46 7.38
N ASP A 43 10.13 -16.36 8.35
CA ASP A 43 9.39 -17.50 8.91
C ASP A 43 8.48 -18.19 7.85
N TYR A 44 8.20 -17.48 6.76
CA TYR A 44 7.29 -17.91 5.70
C TYR A 44 8.00 -18.20 4.38
N CYS A 45 9.32 -18.01 4.30
CA CYS A 45 10.10 -18.16 3.08
C CYS A 45 10.95 -19.43 3.09
N SER A 46 11.10 -20.06 1.92
CA SER A 46 11.98 -21.23 1.73
C SER A 46 13.45 -20.83 1.61
N ASP A 47 13.72 -19.69 1.02
CA ASP A 47 15.06 -19.05 0.98
C ASP A 47 14.89 -17.53 0.80
N HIS A 48 15.93 -16.78 1.14
CA HIS A 48 15.86 -15.31 1.13
C HIS A 48 17.19 -14.65 0.74
N LEU A 49 17.07 -13.41 0.30
CA LEU A 49 18.18 -12.52 0.01
C LEU A 49 17.89 -11.12 0.58
N TRP A 50 18.83 -10.56 1.32
CA TRP A 50 18.79 -9.14 1.68
C TRP A 50 19.56 -8.30 0.67
N MET A 51 18.89 -7.35 0.03
CA MET A 51 19.53 -6.44 -0.93
C MET A 51 19.47 -4.99 -0.47
N GLY A 52 20.46 -4.19 -0.87
CA GLY A 52 20.34 -2.73 -0.87
C GLY A 52 19.44 -2.27 -2.03
N PHE A 53 18.87 -1.08 -1.91
CA PHE A 53 17.93 -0.53 -2.90
C PHE A 53 18.48 -0.46 -4.34
N GLY A 54 19.79 -0.39 -4.49
CA GLY A 54 20.47 -0.35 -5.81
C GLY A 54 20.96 -1.70 -6.33
N GLN A 55 20.53 -2.86 -5.80
CA GLN A 55 21.12 -4.17 -6.10
C GLN A 55 20.14 -5.12 -6.82
N PHE A 56 19.41 -4.62 -7.82
CA PHE A 56 18.40 -5.40 -8.56
C PHE A 56 19.01 -6.60 -9.30
N GLY A 57 20.24 -6.49 -9.78
CA GLY A 57 20.93 -7.62 -10.40
C GLY A 57 21.14 -8.81 -9.45
N LYS A 58 21.29 -8.57 -8.14
CA LYS A 58 21.32 -9.66 -7.15
C LYS A 58 19.97 -10.34 -7.01
N ALA A 59 18.88 -9.57 -6.98
CA ALA A 59 17.53 -10.08 -6.91
C ALA A 59 17.19 -10.96 -8.12
N VAL A 60 17.53 -10.49 -9.33
CA VAL A 60 17.32 -11.26 -10.56
C VAL A 60 18.08 -12.59 -10.52
N ARG A 61 19.37 -12.58 -10.15
CA ARG A 61 20.16 -13.81 -10.04
C ARG A 61 19.60 -14.77 -8.98
N PHE A 62 19.16 -14.25 -7.84
CA PHE A 62 18.56 -15.04 -6.78
C PHE A 62 17.29 -15.75 -7.28
N PHE A 63 16.37 -15.03 -7.88
CA PHE A 63 15.13 -15.61 -8.41
C PHE A 63 15.38 -16.64 -9.51
N LYS A 64 16.31 -16.35 -10.45
CA LYS A 64 16.69 -17.30 -11.51
C LYS A 64 17.29 -18.58 -10.93
N LYS A 65 18.18 -18.49 -9.93
CA LYS A 65 18.79 -19.63 -9.23
C LYS A 65 17.72 -20.56 -8.66
N HIS A 66 16.61 -20.01 -8.16
CA HIS A 66 15.52 -20.76 -7.58
C HIS A 66 14.39 -21.12 -8.58
N GLY A 67 14.56 -20.82 -9.86
CA GLY A 67 13.55 -21.09 -10.89
C GLY A 67 12.25 -20.33 -10.68
N VAL A 68 12.32 -19.12 -10.10
CA VAL A 68 11.18 -18.23 -9.93
C VAL A 68 10.92 -17.51 -11.25
N THR A 69 9.72 -17.69 -11.79
CA THR A 69 9.25 -17.03 -13.02
C THR A 69 8.16 -16.01 -12.78
N GLN A 70 7.56 -16.01 -11.59
CA GLN A 70 6.55 -15.06 -11.16
C GLN A 70 6.95 -14.47 -9.82
N ALA A 71 6.88 -13.14 -9.71
CA ALA A 71 7.18 -12.43 -8.47
C ALA A 71 6.17 -11.29 -8.27
N THR A 72 6.10 -10.77 -7.06
CA THR A 72 5.31 -9.60 -6.71
C THR A 72 6.15 -8.61 -5.90
N MET A 73 5.83 -7.34 -6.01
CA MET A 73 6.34 -6.30 -5.13
C MET A 73 5.32 -6.03 -4.03
N ALA A 74 5.74 -6.08 -2.79
CA ALA A 74 4.86 -5.89 -1.64
C ALA A 74 5.47 -4.94 -0.63
N GLY A 75 4.63 -4.05 -0.08
CA GLY A 75 5.05 -3.03 0.88
C GLY A 75 5.62 -1.77 0.23
N GLY A 76 5.70 -0.72 1.02
CA GLY A 76 6.19 0.58 0.59
C GLY A 76 7.70 0.76 0.70
N ILE A 77 8.18 1.92 0.29
CA ILE A 77 9.54 2.39 0.49
C ILE A 77 9.47 3.67 1.33
N ALA A 78 9.99 3.61 2.55
CA ALA A 78 10.04 4.77 3.44
C ALA A 78 11.07 5.79 2.94
N LYS A 79 10.62 6.78 2.18
CA LYS A 79 11.48 7.82 1.56
C LYS A 79 12.33 8.60 2.58
N ARG A 80 11.87 8.73 3.83
CA ARG A 80 12.60 9.42 4.91
C ARG A 80 13.99 8.84 5.23
N GLN A 81 14.25 7.57 4.91
CA GLN A 81 15.51 6.92 5.27
C GLN A 81 16.65 7.23 4.30
N PHE A 82 16.35 7.76 3.10
CA PHE A 82 17.36 8.10 2.10
C PHE A 82 18.20 9.36 2.41
N HIS A 83 17.76 10.18 3.37
CA HIS A 83 18.47 11.42 3.74
C HIS A 83 19.65 11.23 4.70
N ARG A 84 19.98 10.00 5.10
CA ARG A 84 21.14 9.73 5.95
C ARG A 84 22.39 9.47 5.10
N SER A 85 23.26 10.44 4.97
CA SER A 85 24.42 10.46 4.08
C SER A 85 25.43 9.31 4.25
N TRP A 86 25.55 8.69 5.44
CA TRP A 86 26.48 7.57 5.68
C TRP A 86 25.98 6.21 5.12
N LEU A 87 24.70 6.12 4.71
CA LEU A 87 24.11 4.90 4.13
C LEU A 87 24.44 4.73 2.64
N ILE A 88 24.99 5.74 1.97
CA ILE A 88 25.27 5.74 0.52
C ILE A 88 26.10 4.52 0.11
N TRP A 89 27.13 4.14 0.88
CA TRP A 89 27.99 2.99 0.60
C TRP A 89 27.27 1.64 0.68
N ARG A 90 26.21 1.55 1.44
CA ARG A 90 25.41 0.33 1.63
C ARG A 90 24.40 0.08 0.49
N TYR A 91 24.10 1.14 -0.26
CA TYR A 91 23.13 1.15 -1.35
C TYR A 91 23.76 1.32 -2.73
N LEU A 92 25.07 1.16 -2.83
CA LEU A 92 25.77 1.27 -4.13
C LEU A 92 25.08 0.39 -5.17
N PRO A 93 24.66 0.98 -6.30
CA PRO A 93 23.98 0.26 -7.36
C PRO A 93 24.94 -0.75 -8.00
N ASP A 94 24.45 -1.96 -8.27
CA ASP A 94 25.19 -2.89 -9.12
C ASP A 94 25.11 -2.45 -10.60
N PHE A 95 26.01 -3.01 -11.42
CA PHE A 95 26.09 -2.65 -12.84
C PHE A 95 24.76 -2.81 -13.58
N TYR A 96 23.98 -3.84 -13.20
CA TYR A 96 22.66 -4.07 -13.77
C TYR A 96 21.69 -2.92 -13.44
N THR A 97 21.69 -2.48 -12.21
CA THR A 97 20.88 -1.36 -11.72
C THR A 97 21.27 -0.04 -12.39
N ILE A 98 22.58 0.22 -12.53
CA ILE A 98 23.07 1.41 -13.23
C ILE A 98 22.54 1.44 -14.66
N ARG A 99 22.68 0.32 -15.39
CA ARG A 99 22.21 0.20 -16.76
C ARG A 99 20.68 0.34 -16.86
N MET A 100 19.93 -0.18 -15.89
CA MET A 100 18.48 -0.12 -15.82
C MET A 100 17.98 1.32 -15.69
N PHE A 101 18.62 2.08 -14.79
CA PHE A 101 18.20 3.47 -14.52
C PHE A 101 18.95 4.53 -15.34
N ALA A 102 19.89 4.15 -16.20
CA ALA A 102 20.58 5.10 -17.09
C ALA A 102 19.64 6.03 -17.88
N PRO A 103 18.48 5.57 -18.44
CA PRO A 103 17.53 6.45 -19.11
C PRO A 103 16.99 7.58 -18.22
N HIS A 104 16.85 7.36 -16.92
CA HIS A 104 16.34 8.37 -15.98
C HIS A 104 17.41 9.39 -15.57
N PHE A 105 18.59 8.91 -15.14
CA PHE A 105 19.57 9.76 -14.50
C PHE A 105 20.70 10.22 -15.40
N VAL A 106 21.08 9.42 -16.40
CA VAL A 106 22.18 9.72 -17.33
C VAL A 106 21.64 10.37 -18.60
N PHE A 107 20.72 9.70 -19.27
CA PHE A 107 20.19 10.18 -20.56
C PHE A 107 19.01 11.14 -20.42
N ARG A 108 18.35 11.16 -19.23
CA ARG A 108 17.18 12.01 -18.94
C ARG A 108 16.05 11.89 -19.99
N THR A 109 15.90 10.70 -20.55
CA THR A 109 14.84 10.38 -21.54
C THR A 109 13.55 9.93 -20.90
N LYS A 110 13.57 9.58 -19.62
CA LYS A 110 12.42 9.24 -18.78
C LYS A 110 12.36 10.19 -17.58
N ASP A 111 11.15 10.47 -17.09
CA ASP A 111 10.96 11.25 -15.89
C ASP A 111 11.40 10.49 -14.60
N ASN A 112 11.51 11.22 -13.49
CA ASN A 112 11.94 10.67 -12.21
C ASN A 112 10.78 10.53 -11.22
N THR A 113 9.54 10.40 -11.71
CA THR A 113 8.39 10.10 -10.86
C THR A 113 8.54 8.73 -10.22
N SER A 114 7.93 8.52 -9.06
CA SER A 114 8.01 7.23 -8.37
C SER A 114 7.48 6.09 -9.24
N ASP A 115 6.40 6.34 -9.96
CA ASP A 115 5.77 5.35 -10.82
C ASP A 115 6.65 4.97 -12.02
N SER A 116 7.31 5.95 -12.65
CA SER A 116 8.23 5.69 -13.77
C SER A 116 9.45 4.87 -13.34
N LEU A 117 9.99 5.12 -12.15
CA LEU A 117 11.09 4.34 -11.59
C LEU A 117 10.66 2.90 -11.27
N LEU A 118 9.47 2.70 -10.69
CA LEU A 118 8.94 1.38 -10.37
C LEU A 118 8.57 0.58 -11.63
N LEU A 119 7.99 1.23 -12.65
CA LEU A 119 7.78 0.61 -13.96
C LEU A 119 9.08 0.12 -14.58
N THR A 120 10.15 0.91 -14.47
CA THR A 120 11.48 0.47 -14.94
C THR A 120 11.99 -0.77 -14.21
N CYS A 121 11.69 -0.90 -12.90
CA CYS A 121 11.98 -2.13 -12.16
C CYS A 121 11.17 -3.32 -12.71
N VAL A 122 9.87 -3.15 -12.93
CA VAL A 122 9.02 -4.19 -13.53
C VAL A 122 9.55 -4.64 -14.87
N GLU A 123 9.77 -3.71 -15.81
CA GLU A 123 10.34 -4.00 -17.13
C GLU A 123 11.67 -4.76 -17.06
N ALA A 124 12.52 -4.41 -16.07
CA ALA A 124 13.82 -5.05 -15.91
C ALA A 124 13.72 -6.51 -15.46
N PHE A 125 12.77 -6.84 -14.58
CA PHE A 125 12.49 -8.23 -14.19
C PHE A 125 11.85 -9.00 -15.34
N GLU A 126 10.88 -8.44 -16.04
CA GLU A 126 10.20 -9.06 -17.16
C GLU A 126 11.14 -9.39 -18.32
N ARG A 127 12.08 -8.51 -18.65
CA ARG A 127 13.18 -8.77 -19.63
C ARG A 127 14.06 -9.95 -19.21
N GLN A 128 14.06 -10.32 -17.95
CA GLN A 128 14.81 -11.46 -17.42
C GLN A 128 13.97 -12.73 -17.27
N GLY A 129 12.71 -12.70 -17.75
CA GLY A 129 11.77 -13.82 -17.68
C GLY A 129 11.13 -14.00 -16.31
N ILE A 130 11.11 -12.95 -15.50
CA ILE A 130 10.42 -12.92 -14.19
C ILE A 130 9.25 -11.95 -14.31
N MET A 131 8.05 -12.48 -14.44
CA MET A 131 6.82 -11.68 -14.53
C MET A 131 6.47 -11.08 -13.17
N ILE A 132 6.26 -9.77 -13.11
CA ILE A 132 5.80 -9.08 -11.91
C ILE A 132 4.28 -9.01 -11.94
N LEU A 133 3.65 -9.65 -10.96
CA LEU A 133 2.20 -9.71 -10.80
C LEU A 133 1.75 -8.84 -9.62
N PRO A 134 0.53 -8.29 -9.66
CA PRO A 134 -0.11 -7.76 -8.47
C PRO A 134 -0.14 -8.82 -7.36
N GLY A 135 0.15 -8.44 -6.13
CA GLY A 135 0.06 -9.38 -5.00
C GLY A 135 -1.34 -9.95 -4.83
N THR A 136 -2.35 -9.22 -5.25
CA THR A 136 -3.76 -9.61 -5.22
C THR A 136 -4.15 -10.63 -6.27
N ASP A 137 -3.40 -10.77 -7.37
CA ASP A 137 -3.61 -11.87 -8.31
C ASP A 137 -3.18 -13.22 -7.70
N LEU A 138 -2.21 -13.17 -6.78
CA LEU A 138 -1.74 -14.33 -6.03
C LEU A 138 -2.60 -14.61 -4.78
N ALA A 139 -3.22 -13.58 -4.22
CA ALA A 139 -3.98 -13.59 -2.97
C ALA A 139 -5.23 -12.68 -3.05
N PRO A 140 -6.21 -12.96 -3.95
CA PRO A 140 -7.38 -12.12 -4.14
C PRO A 140 -8.25 -12.00 -2.89
N GLU A 141 -8.18 -12.96 -1.98
CA GLU A 141 -8.92 -12.96 -0.72
C GLU A 141 -8.44 -11.90 0.28
N MET A 142 -7.28 -11.28 0.03
CA MET A 142 -6.78 -10.16 0.84
C MET A 142 -7.42 -8.82 0.46
N LEU A 143 -8.09 -8.74 -0.69
CA LEU A 143 -8.82 -7.55 -1.09
C LEU A 143 -10.08 -7.36 -0.23
N VAL A 144 -10.31 -6.12 0.14
CA VAL A 144 -11.56 -5.75 0.81
C VAL A 144 -12.67 -5.66 -0.23
N ASN A 145 -13.68 -6.50 -0.09
CA ASN A 145 -14.90 -6.43 -0.91
C ASN A 145 -15.75 -5.22 -0.48
N HIS A 146 -16.67 -4.82 -1.35
CA HIS A 146 -17.67 -3.81 -1.04
C HIS A 146 -18.54 -4.20 0.15
N LYS A 147 -18.38 -3.52 1.29
CA LYS A 147 -19.20 -3.73 2.49
C LYS A 147 -18.89 -2.74 3.62
N LEU A 148 -19.81 -2.64 4.57
CA LEU A 148 -19.52 -2.16 5.91
C LEU A 148 -18.73 -3.26 6.65
N LEU A 149 -17.57 -2.89 7.18
CA LEU A 149 -16.68 -3.84 7.89
C LEU A 149 -16.97 -3.86 9.41
N THR A 150 -17.40 -2.73 9.95
CA THR A 150 -17.71 -2.56 11.38
C THR A 150 -19.21 -2.72 11.67
N THR A 151 -19.57 -2.90 12.94
CA THR A 151 -20.98 -3.07 13.38
C THR A 151 -21.85 -1.84 13.13
N HIS A 152 -21.26 -0.65 13.18
CA HIS A 152 -21.97 0.61 12.95
C HIS A 152 -21.48 1.26 11.67
N GLY A 153 -22.40 1.85 10.92
CA GLY A 153 -22.12 2.59 9.71
C GLY A 153 -21.89 4.09 9.97
N PRO A 154 -21.48 4.84 8.95
CA PRO A 154 -21.32 6.29 9.03
C PRO A 154 -22.67 6.98 9.24
N THR A 155 -22.68 8.05 10.02
CA THR A 155 -23.85 8.92 10.19
C THR A 155 -24.16 9.69 8.90
N LYS A 156 -25.35 10.30 8.81
CA LYS A 156 -25.73 11.14 7.66
C LYS A 156 -24.74 12.30 7.41
N SER A 157 -24.19 12.89 8.48
CA SER A 157 -23.18 13.95 8.35
C SER A 157 -21.87 13.40 7.81
N GLN A 158 -21.39 12.26 8.37
CA GLN A 158 -20.19 11.58 7.90
C GLN A 158 -20.33 11.09 6.45
N TRP A 159 -21.54 10.69 6.02
CA TRP A 159 -21.79 10.32 4.63
C TRP A 159 -21.58 11.51 3.67
N LYS A 160 -22.02 12.71 4.05
CA LYS A 160 -21.74 13.93 3.27
C LYS A 160 -20.24 14.22 3.18
N ASP A 161 -19.50 13.96 4.28
CA ASP A 161 -18.05 14.09 4.30
C ASP A 161 -17.40 13.06 3.37
N ILE A 162 -17.92 11.83 3.33
CA ILE A 162 -17.46 10.77 2.41
C ILE A 162 -17.65 11.22 0.96
N GLN A 163 -18.84 11.65 0.59
CA GLN A 163 -19.15 12.10 -0.78
C GLN A 163 -18.27 13.28 -1.21
N PHE A 164 -18.08 14.25 -0.31
CA PHE A 164 -17.21 15.38 -0.57
C PHE A 164 -15.75 14.97 -0.70
N GLY A 165 -15.25 14.22 0.28
CA GLY A 165 -13.85 13.80 0.35
C GLY A 165 -13.43 12.85 -0.77
N TRP A 166 -14.35 12.03 -1.28
CA TRP A 166 -14.07 11.10 -2.39
C TRP A 166 -13.57 11.84 -3.63
N ARG A 167 -14.27 12.90 -4.04
CA ARG A 167 -13.86 13.72 -5.19
C ARG A 167 -12.47 14.32 -4.99
N ILE A 168 -12.23 14.85 -3.80
CA ILE A 168 -10.91 15.44 -3.44
C ILE A 168 -9.83 14.37 -3.46
N SER A 169 -10.08 13.16 -2.90
CA SER A 169 -9.13 12.06 -2.91
C SER A 169 -8.75 11.61 -4.32
N LYS A 170 -9.72 11.53 -5.23
CA LYS A 170 -9.46 11.15 -6.63
C LYS A 170 -8.63 12.22 -7.36
N GLU A 171 -8.89 13.50 -7.14
CA GLU A 171 -8.07 14.57 -7.71
C GLU A 171 -6.66 14.59 -7.13
N LEU A 172 -6.52 14.40 -5.82
CA LEU A 172 -5.21 14.28 -5.15
C LEU A 172 -4.39 13.13 -5.76
N GLY A 173 -5.04 11.97 -5.94
CA GLY A 173 -4.44 10.80 -6.58
C GLY A 173 -4.05 11.05 -8.05
N ARG A 174 -4.90 11.76 -8.82
CA ARG A 174 -4.61 12.13 -10.21
C ARG A 174 -3.37 13.01 -10.34
N LEU A 175 -3.12 13.85 -9.34
CA LEU A 175 -1.95 14.72 -9.28
C LEU A 175 -0.70 14.01 -8.71
N ASP A 176 -0.81 12.73 -8.33
CA ASP A 176 0.26 11.93 -7.71
C ASP A 176 0.86 12.59 -6.42
N ILE A 177 0.05 13.33 -5.68
CA ILE A 177 0.48 13.98 -4.42
C ILE A 177 0.42 12.99 -3.26
N GLY A 178 -0.70 12.28 -3.11
CA GLY A 178 -0.97 11.31 -2.05
C GLY A 178 -2.24 10.52 -2.31
N GLN A 179 -2.66 9.73 -1.31
CA GLN A 179 -3.84 8.87 -1.43
C GLN A 179 -4.80 8.95 -0.23
N ALA A 180 -4.49 9.78 0.76
CA ALA A 180 -5.35 9.96 1.93
C ALA A 180 -5.75 11.43 2.10
N VAL A 181 -7.03 11.62 2.41
CA VAL A 181 -7.67 12.91 2.67
C VAL A 181 -8.49 12.81 3.95
N THR A 182 -8.44 13.82 4.79
CA THR A 182 -9.30 13.92 5.97
C THR A 182 -10.27 15.08 5.84
N VAL A 183 -11.52 14.83 6.20
CA VAL A 183 -12.66 15.75 6.00
C VAL A 183 -13.51 15.79 7.25
N LYS A 184 -14.06 16.95 7.56
CA LYS A 184 -15.14 17.13 8.52
C LYS A 184 -16.03 18.28 8.11
N ASP A 185 -17.34 18.08 8.23
CA ASP A 185 -18.36 19.07 7.86
C ASP A 185 -18.15 19.62 6.43
N GLN A 186 -17.79 18.71 5.50
CA GLN A 186 -17.48 19.03 4.10
C GLN A 186 -16.32 20.03 3.91
N ALA A 187 -15.42 20.10 4.91
CA ALA A 187 -14.18 20.85 4.81
C ALA A 187 -12.97 19.92 4.88
N VAL A 188 -11.99 20.13 4.00
CA VAL A 188 -10.72 19.38 4.04
C VAL A 188 -9.91 19.85 5.23
N ILE A 189 -9.51 18.92 6.11
CA ILE A 189 -8.65 19.20 7.25
C ILE A 189 -7.18 19.01 6.88
N ALA A 190 -6.87 17.88 6.22
CA ALA A 190 -5.53 17.58 5.77
C ALA A 190 -5.55 16.71 4.51
N LEU A 191 -4.49 16.86 3.71
CA LEU A 191 -4.15 16.04 2.57
C LEU A 191 -2.83 15.34 2.87
N GLU A 192 -2.73 14.05 2.58
CA GLU A 192 -1.47 13.33 2.64
C GLU A 192 -0.54 13.80 1.52
N ALA A 193 0.72 13.99 1.85
CA ALA A 193 1.79 14.27 0.90
C ALA A 193 3.05 13.46 1.28
N LEU A 194 4.21 14.09 1.26
CA LEU A 194 5.49 13.42 1.55
C LEU A 194 5.61 12.89 2.99
N GLU A 195 4.85 13.46 3.92
CA GLU A 195 4.85 13.05 5.33
C GLU A 195 4.30 11.65 5.58
N GLY A 196 3.41 11.17 4.69
CA GLY A 196 2.76 9.86 4.78
C GLY A 196 1.49 9.84 5.65
N THR A 197 0.78 8.72 5.59
CA THR A 197 -0.57 8.56 6.15
C THR A 197 -0.64 8.84 7.66
N ASP A 198 0.30 8.31 8.46
CA ASP A 198 0.23 8.43 9.93
C ASP A 198 0.40 9.89 10.40
N GLU A 199 1.31 10.64 9.79
CA GLU A 199 1.50 12.06 10.10
C GLU A 199 0.31 12.92 9.64
N CYS A 200 -0.29 12.57 8.50
CA CYS A 200 -1.53 13.20 8.02
C CYS A 200 -2.67 13.00 9.04
N ILE A 201 -2.84 11.78 9.55
CA ILE A 201 -3.82 11.44 10.59
C ILE A 201 -3.55 12.24 11.88
N ALA A 202 -2.30 12.22 12.37
CA ALA A 202 -1.92 12.91 13.58
C ALA A 202 -2.15 14.44 13.48
N ARG A 203 -1.82 15.03 12.32
CA ARG A 203 -2.08 16.45 12.03
C ARG A 203 -3.57 16.75 12.05
N SER A 204 -4.40 15.89 11.45
CA SER A 204 -5.85 16.05 11.41
C SER A 204 -6.46 16.06 12.81
N GLY A 205 -6.04 15.14 13.68
CA GLY A 205 -6.51 15.07 15.06
C GLY A 205 -6.17 16.33 15.88
N ARG A 206 -5.00 16.93 15.65
CA ARG A 206 -4.61 18.20 16.31
C ARG A 206 -5.45 19.37 15.82
N LEU A 207 -5.89 19.36 14.56
CA LEU A 207 -6.66 20.46 13.97
C LEU A 207 -8.16 20.33 14.28
N CYS A 208 -8.72 19.12 14.09
CA CYS A 208 -10.15 18.92 14.20
C CYS A 208 -10.49 17.43 14.44
N PRO A 209 -10.62 16.97 15.68
CA PRO A 209 -11.04 15.59 15.97
C PRO A 209 -12.46 15.30 15.50
N GLY A 210 -12.78 14.04 15.33
CA GLY A 210 -14.08 13.57 14.83
C GLY A 210 -14.18 13.55 13.31
N PHE A 211 -13.06 13.56 12.61
CA PHE A 211 -12.96 13.60 11.15
C PHE A 211 -13.23 12.22 10.49
N THR A 212 -13.58 12.29 9.23
CA THR A 212 -13.65 11.17 8.28
C THR A 212 -12.36 11.15 7.45
N MET A 213 -11.72 10.00 7.36
CA MET A 213 -10.55 9.75 6.52
C MET A 213 -10.94 8.91 5.32
N LEU A 214 -10.53 9.34 4.14
CA LEU A 214 -10.62 8.55 2.91
C LEU A 214 -9.21 8.16 2.47
N LYS A 215 -9.01 6.86 2.22
CA LYS A 215 -7.77 6.33 1.66
C LYS A 215 -8.11 5.50 0.42
N LEU A 216 -8.00 6.13 -0.74
CA LEU A 216 -8.45 5.57 -2.01
C LEU A 216 -7.28 5.27 -2.94
N ALA A 217 -7.48 4.34 -3.87
CA ALA A 217 -6.54 4.09 -4.95
C ALA A 217 -6.44 5.32 -5.87
N LYS A 218 -5.23 5.63 -6.34
CA LYS A 218 -5.05 6.65 -7.37
C LYS A 218 -5.65 6.16 -8.68
N PRO A 219 -6.26 7.02 -9.52
CA PRO A 219 -6.87 6.60 -10.79
C PRO A 219 -5.91 5.85 -11.74
N GLN A 220 -4.63 6.24 -11.73
CA GLN A 220 -3.57 5.66 -12.57
C GLN A 220 -2.69 4.64 -11.83
N GLN A 221 -3.12 4.15 -10.66
CA GLN A 221 -2.30 3.29 -9.80
C GLN A 221 -1.97 1.95 -10.46
N ASP A 222 -0.69 1.62 -10.55
CA ASP A 222 -0.26 0.31 -11.01
C ASP A 222 -0.23 -0.68 -9.83
N MET A 223 -1.20 -1.59 -9.84
CA MET A 223 -1.43 -2.55 -8.76
C MET A 223 -0.31 -3.58 -8.59
N ARG A 224 0.66 -3.64 -9.53
CA ARG A 224 1.81 -4.55 -9.43
C ARG A 224 2.79 -4.14 -8.33
N PHE A 225 2.83 -2.86 -7.97
CA PHE A 225 3.81 -2.35 -6.99
C PHE A 225 3.28 -1.29 -6.01
N ASP A 226 2.13 -0.68 -6.28
CA ASP A 226 1.56 0.37 -5.43
C ASP A 226 0.12 0.00 -5.01
N MET A 227 0.00 -1.09 -4.26
CA MET A 227 -1.29 -1.57 -3.76
C MET A 227 -1.69 -0.80 -2.50
N PRO A 228 -2.82 -0.07 -2.50
CA PRO A 228 -3.34 0.54 -1.29
C PRO A 228 -3.57 -0.52 -0.22
N SER A 229 -3.07 -0.27 0.97
CA SER A 229 -3.26 -1.17 2.10
C SER A 229 -3.48 -0.40 3.39
N PHE A 230 -4.19 -1.01 4.32
CA PHE A 230 -4.31 -0.54 5.70
C PHE A 230 -4.34 -1.74 6.65
N GLY A 231 -4.05 -1.48 7.91
CA GLY A 231 -4.01 -2.51 8.93
C GLY A 231 -4.15 -1.89 10.33
N MET A 232 -3.79 -2.65 11.33
CA MET A 232 -3.92 -2.29 12.74
C MET A 232 -3.28 -0.93 13.06
N GLN A 233 -2.10 -0.64 12.50
CA GLN A 233 -1.40 0.62 12.76
C GLN A 233 -2.23 1.83 12.30
N THR A 234 -2.78 1.79 11.08
CA THR A 234 -3.60 2.89 10.54
C THR A 234 -4.83 3.14 11.42
N VAL A 235 -5.52 2.07 11.84
CA VAL A 235 -6.74 2.21 12.66
C VAL A 235 -6.41 2.69 14.08
N LYS A 236 -5.29 2.24 14.67
CA LYS A 236 -4.78 2.77 15.94
C LYS A 236 -4.44 4.26 15.85
N SER A 237 -3.72 4.67 14.82
CA SER A 237 -3.39 6.08 14.57
C SER A 237 -4.66 6.91 14.42
N LEU A 238 -5.65 6.41 13.67
CA LEU A 238 -6.94 7.08 13.46
C LEU A 238 -7.71 7.24 14.78
N ALA A 239 -7.86 6.16 15.55
CA ALA A 239 -8.54 6.18 16.85
C ALA A 239 -7.86 7.15 17.83
N ALA A 240 -6.53 7.08 17.96
CA ALA A 240 -5.74 7.94 18.84
C ALA A 240 -5.85 9.43 18.44
N ALA A 241 -5.98 9.73 17.15
CA ALA A 241 -6.20 11.08 16.66
C ALA A 241 -7.66 11.56 16.75
N GLY A 242 -8.57 10.72 17.25
CA GLY A 242 -10.00 11.02 17.36
C GLY A 242 -10.75 10.96 16.04
N GLY A 243 -10.20 10.34 14.98
CA GLY A 243 -10.92 10.06 13.74
C GLY A 243 -12.05 9.06 13.95
N LYS A 244 -13.13 9.18 13.19
CA LYS A 244 -14.36 8.40 13.39
C LYS A 244 -14.69 7.46 12.24
N VAL A 245 -14.26 7.77 11.04
CA VAL A 245 -14.56 6.97 9.85
C VAL A 245 -13.29 6.76 9.03
N LEU A 246 -13.04 5.53 8.62
CA LEU A 246 -12.08 5.17 7.59
C LEU A 246 -12.84 4.65 6.37
N VAL A 247 -12.68 5.34 5.25
CA VAL A 247 -13.21 4.91 3.96
C VAL A 247 -12.08 4.40 3.09
N VAL A 248 -12.27 3.22 2.53
CA VAL A 248 -11.34 2.62 1.57
C VAL A 248 -12.05 2.26 0.28
N GLU A 249 -11.30 2.10 -0.80
CA GLU A 249 -11.87 1.71 -2.07
C GLU A 249 -12.02 0.18 -2.14
N ALA A 250 -13.24 -0.28 -2.32
CA ALA A 250 -13.57 -1.70 -2.44
C ALA A 250 -12.90 -2.32 -3.67
N ASN A 251 -12.46 -3.57 -3.55
CA ASN A 251 -11.77 -4.35 -4.59
C ASN A 251 -10.41 -3.77 -5.05
N LEU A 252 -9.97 -2.65 -4.45
CA LEU A 252 -8.70 -1.98 -4.77
C LEU A 252 -7.83 -1.76 -3.54
N THR A 253 -8.27 -2.21 -2.35
CA THR A 253 -7.53 -2.03 -1.09
C THR A 253 -7.34 -3.36 -0.39
N VAL A 254 -6.14 -3.59 0.15
CA VAL A 254 -5.81 -4.76 0.97
C VAL A 254 -6.01 -4.44 2.45
N LEU A 255 -6.69 -5.31 3.16
CA LEU A 255 -6.81 -5.28 4.62
C LEU A 255 -5.88 -6.33 5.25
N VAL A 256 -5.00 -5.83 6.07
CA VAL A 256 -3.98 -6.60 6.79
C VAL A 256 -4.49 -6.96 8.20
N GLY A 257 -4.68 -8.27 8.48
CA GLY A 257 -5.15 -8.72 9.81
C GLY A 257 -6.63 -8.43 10.04
N GLN A 258 -7.50 -8.85 9.12
CA GLN A 258 -8.88 -8.40 9.01
C GLN A 258 -9.68 -8.45 10.32
N GLN A 259 -9.72 -9.60 11.01
CA GLN A 259 -10.57 -9.76 12.20
C GLN A 259 -10.08 -8.85 13.35
N ASP A 260 -8.81 -8.88 13.68
CA ASP A 260 -8.25 -8.07 14.76
C ASP A 260 -8.45 -6.57 14.55
N VAL A 261 -8.34 -6.12 13.27
CA VAL A 261 -8.53 -4.72 12.89
C VAL A 261 -9.98 -4.29 13.06
N ILE A 262 -10.93 -5.13 12.63
CA ILE A 262 -12.37 -4.87 12.76
C ILE A 262 -12.78 -4.83 14.23
N ASP A 263 -12.31 -5.79 15.04
CA ASP A 263 -12.61 -5.86 16.46
C ASP A 263 -12.06 -4.62 17.19
N PHE A 264 -10.83 -4.22 16.90
CA PHE A 264 -10.25 -3.00 17.45
C PHE A 264 -11.03 -1.75 17.04
N ALA A 265 -11.44 -1.64 15.77
CA ALA A 265 -12.23 -0.52 15.29
C ALA A 265 -13.57 -0.40 16.01
N ASN A 266 -14.30 -1.53 16.15
CA ASN A 266 -15.57 -1.59 16.89
C ASN A 266 -15.40 -1.16 18.36
N GLN A 267 -14.37 -1.66 19.04
CA GLN A 267 -14.09 -1.31 20.45
C GLN A 267 -13.76 0.18 20.65
N ASN A 268 -13.20 0.84 19.62
CA ASN A 268 -12.78 2.26 19.69
C ASN A 268 -13.77 3.21 19.00
N GLY A 269 -14.93 2.71 18.54
CA GLY A 269 -15.95 3.52 17.88
C GLY A 269 -15.45 4.14 16.55
N VAL A 270 -14.61 3.40 15.83
CA VAL A 270 -14.16 3.75 14.47
C VAL A 270 -14.98 2.94 13.47
N VAL A 271 -15.61 3.62 12.55
CA VAL A 271 -16.32 3.01 11.41
C VAL A 271 -15.33 2.71 10.30
N ILE A 272 -15.39 1.51 9.72
CA ILE A 272 -14.62 1.16 8.51
C ILE A 272 -15.60 0.73 7.44
N VAL A 273 -15.57 1.41 6.30
CA VAL A 273 -16.43 1.11 5.17
C VAL A 273 -15.63 1.05 3.87
N ALA A 274 -15.90 0.01 3.07
CA ALA A 274 -15.32 -0.15 1.73
C ALA A 274 -16.38 0.16 0.68
N LEU A 275 -16.12 1.13 -0.17
CA LEU A 275 -17.05 1.68 -1.15
C LEU A 275 -16.46 1.65 -2.55
N THR A 276 -17.35 1.62 -3.53
CA THR A 276 -17.04 1.88 -4.94
C THR A 276 -17.53 3.28 -5.33
N GLN A 277 -17.11 3.76 -6.50
CA GLN A 277 -17.62 5.03 -7.05
C GLN A 277 -19.15 5.02 -7.23
N ASP A 278 -19.70 3.86 -7.60
CA ASP A 278 -21.15 3.72 -7.87
C ASP A 278 -22.00 3.83 -6.59
N ASP A 279 -21.44 3.47 -5.43
CA ASP A 279 -22.14 3.54 -4.15
C ASP A 279 -22.44 4.98 -3.74
N LEU A 280 -21.57 5.91 -4.14
CA LEU A 280 -21.76 7.34 -3.84
C LEU A 280 -22.89 7.99 -4.63
N LEU A 281 -23.30 7.36 -5.73
CA LEU A 281 -24.39 7.83 -6.60
C LEU A 281 -25.77 7.31 -6.13
N ARG A 282 -25.79 6.33 -5.21
CA ARG A 282 -27.02 5.71 -4.70
C ARG A 282 -27.46 6.41 -3.41
N GLU A 283 -28.49 7.25 -3.48
CA GLU A 283 -29.07 7.91 -2.30
C GLU A 283 -29.61 6.91 -1.25
N GLU A 284 -30.08 5.73 -1.68
CA GLU A 284 -30.60 4.65 -0.82
C GLU A 284 -29.52 4.00 0.04
N TYR A 285 -28.28 3.96 -0.43
CA TYR A 285 -27.16 3.32 0.28
C TYR A 285 -26.84 4.01 1.62
N CYS A 286 -27.06 5.31 1.69
CA CYS A 286 -26.94 6.08 2.94
C CYS A 286 -27.93 5.60 4.02
N SER A 287 -29.12 5.15 3.62
CA SER A 287 -30.15 4.67 4.55
C SER A 287 -29.96 3.21 4.97
N GLU A 288 -29.30 2.39 4.16
CA GLU A 288 -29.01 0.98 4.46
C GLU A 288 -27.81 0.81 5.40
N ILE A 289 -26.77 1.63 5.24
CA ILE A 289 -25.55 1.55 6.07
C ILE A 289 -25.70 2.32 7.40
N ALA A 290 -26.60 3.31 7.47
CA ALA A 290 -26.81 4.11 8.67
C ALA A 290 -27.75 3.44 9.72
N ARG A 291 -28.20 2.20 9.47
CA ARG A 291 -28.99 1.38 10.40
C ARG A 291 -28.09 0.39 11.13
#